data_e9c5c898bd1fb802c22664ed9b9bc7f6
#
_entry.id   e9c5c898bd1fb802c22664ed9b9bc7f6
#
_cell.length_a   1.000
_cell.length_b   1.000
_cell.length_c   1.000
_cell.angle_alpha   90.00
_cell.angle_beta   90.00
_cell.angle_gamma   90.00
#
_symmetry.space_group_name_H-M   'P 1'
#
loop_
_entity.id
_entity.type
_entity.pdbx_description
1 polymer ?
#
loop_
_entity_poly.entity_id
_entity_poly.type
_entity_poly.pdbx_seq_one_letter_code
_entity_poly.pdbx_strand_id
1 'polypeptide(L)'
;LYFHKKMSRSDVGHVCRDMLIELIQGKEQQLIEHPDYHLAIISIKAQHIFQSDHSLPLLASVAGIIGSNAWGRKHNRLFMQRVISQPASAQQFKIEDDFFTHYHALNEKNITPWLMASASIPGLMSAIRDIPDAPKGSYRDGGLIDYHLDLPFKSQGIVLYPHFSDTITPGWFDKMLKKRKANPENQARTLLLSPSKEYLQSLPLGRLPDRKDFSLKGLDQKQRIQMWNQCVAESQRLGDEFLELVEKQNFPQFMHAL
;
A
#
# COMPACT_ATOMS: atom_id res chain seq x y z
N LEU A 1 4.74 -4.57 15.61
CA LEU A 1 5.80 -5.44 15.11
C LEU A 1 7.12 -5.07 15.79
N TYR A 2 7.59 -5.93 16.69
CA TYR A 2 8.87 -5.73 17.37
C TYR A 2 9.99 -6.29 16.50
N PHE A 3 10.57 -5.47 15.64
CA PHE A 3 11.74 -5.85 14.89
C PHE A 3 12.96 -5.85 15.83
N HIS A 4 13.40 -7.01 16.25
CA HIS A 4 14.73 -7.15 16.85
C HIS A 4 15.79 -6.92 15.76
N LYS A 5 16.87 -6.23 16.10
CA LYS A 5 17.98 -5.86 15.19
C LYS A 5 18.60 -7.02 14.36
N LYS A 6 18.19 -8.27 14.59
CA LYS A 6 18.73 -9.50 13.98
C LYS A 6 17.73 -10.33 13.17
N MET A 7 16.52 -9.82 12.91
CA MET A 7 15.54 -10.60 12.13
C MET A 7 15.96 -10.68 10.65
N SER A 8 15.96 -11.89 10.11
CA SER A 8 16.09 -12.11 8.67
C SER A 8 14.83 -11.68 7.92
N ARG A 9 14.91 -11.55 6.60
CA ARG A 9 13.74 -11.27 5.75
C ARG A 9 12.65 -12.35 5.89
N SER A 10 13.07 -13.59 6.10
CA SER A 10 12.17 -14.71 6.34
C SER A 10 11.44 -14.56 7.68
N ASP A 11 12.15 -14.19 8.74
CA ASP A 11 11.56 -14.02 10.07
C ASP A 11 10.50 -12.91 10.06
N VAL A 12 10.79 -11.78 9.40
CA VAL A 12 9.81 -10.69 9.20
C VAL A 12 8.59 -11.21 8.45
N GLY A 13 8.79 -11.99 7.39
CA GLY A 13 7.71 -12.61 6.63
C GLY A 13 6.85 -13.56 7.48
N HIS A 14 7.46 -14.39 8.32
CA HIS A 14 6.72 -15.29 9.22
C HIS A 14 5.87 -14.51 10.23
N VAL A 15 6.45 -13.53 10.91
CA VAL A 15 5.71 -12.70 11.87
C VAL A 15 4.54 -11.97 11.21
N CYS A 16 4.75 -11.38 10.04
CA CYS A 16 3.67 -10.71 9.30
C CYS A 16 2.56 -11.69 8.91
N ARG A 17 2.93 -12.90 8.48
CA ARG A 17 1.97 -13.95 8.13
C ARG A 17 1.14 -14.38 9.34
N ASP A 18 1.78 -14.63 10.48
CA ASP A 18 1.09 -15.07 11.69
C ASP A 18 0.09 -14.01 12.18
N MET A 19 0.49 -12.74 12.19
CA MET A 19 -0.41 -11.63 12.50
C MET A 19 -1.58 -11.52 11.51
N LEU A 20 -1.32 -11.72 10.23
CA LEU A 20 -2.35 -11.69 9.20
C LEU A 20 -3.34 -12.85 9.37
N ILE A 21 -2.84 -14.06 9.64
CA ILE A 21 -3.69 -15.22 9.91
C ILE A 21 -4.57 -14.95 11.13
N GLU A 22 -3.99 -14.44 12.23
CA GLU A 22 -4.77 -14.10 13.43
C GLU A 22 -5.89 -13.10 13.14
N LEU A 23 -5.63 -12.12 12.23
CA LEU A 23 -6.61 -11.11 11.87
C LEU A 23 -7.77 -11.65 11.03
N ILE A 24 -7.50 -12.54 10.06
CA ILE A 24 -8.49 -12.96 9.05
C ILE A 24 -8.99 -14.38 9.21
N GLN A 25 -8.38 -15.19 10.08
CA GLN A 25 -8.74 -16.61 10.28
C GLN A 25 -10.24 -16.79 10.55
N GLY A 26 -10.88 -17.63 9.75
CA GLY A 26 -12.32 -17.89 9.82
C GLY A 26 -13.21 -16.79 9.23
N LYS A 27 -12.61 -15.75 8.60
CA LYS A 27 -13.33 -14.67 7.93
C LYS A 27 -13.00 -14.60 6.43
N GLU A 28 -12.20 -15.53 5.92
CA GLU A 28 -11.73 -15.52 4.54
C GLU A 28 -12.89 -15.53 3.55
N GLN A 29 -13.86 -16.42 3.75
CA GLN A 29 -15.06 -16.48 2.91
C GLN A 29 -15.89 -15.21 3.01
N GLN A 30 -16.05 -14.64 4.21
CA GLN A 30 -16.78 -13.38 4.39
C GLN A 30 -16.11 -12.21 3.64
N LEU A 31 -14.79 -12.16 3.62
CA LEU A 31 -14.03 -11.14 2.89
C LEU A 31 -14.14 -11.31 1.38
N ILE A 32 -14.27 -12.54 0.88
CA ILE A 32 -14.34 -12.85 -0.55
C ILE A 32 -15.77 -12.69 -1.08
N GLU A 33 -16.77 -13.10 -0.29
CA GLU A 33 -18.17 -13.17 -0.73
C GLU A 33 -19.05 -12.07 -0.14
N HIS A 34 -18.45 -11.00 0.40
CA HIS A 34 -19.24 -9.90 0.98
C HIS A 34 -20.15 -9.28 -0.09
N PRO A 35 -21.46 -9.11 0.20
CA PRO A 35 -22.42 -8.65 -0.81
C PRO A 35 -22.19 -7.20 -1.28
N ASP A 36 -21.72 -6.33 -0.37
CA ASP A 36 -21.61 -4.89 -0.60
C ASP A 36 -20.17 -4.40 -0.77
N TYR A 37 -19.19 -5.13 -0.23
CA TYR A 37 -17.79 -4.73 -0.24
C TYR A 37 -16.92 -5.75 -0.97
N HIS A 38 -16.15 -5.30 -1.93
CA HIS A 38 -15.25 -6.15 -2.69
C HIS A 38 -13.79 -5.81 -2.39
N LEU A 39 -13.06 -6.79 -1.88
CA LEU A 39 -11.64 -6.67 -1.61
C LEU A 39 -10.85 -6.80 -2.91
N ALA A 40 -10.11 -5.78 -3.30
CA ALA A 40 -9.12 -5.86 -4.36
C ALA A 40 -7.71 -5.70 -3.77
N ILE A 41 -6.85 -6.68 -4.02
CA ILE A 41 -5.47 -6.72 -3.54
C ILE A 41 -4.54 -6.43 -4.72
N ILE A 42 -3.74 -5.37 -4.60
CA ILE A 42 -2.76 -5.00 -5.62
C ILE A 42 -1.39 -5.53 -5.22
N SER A 43 -0.75 -6.24 -6.13
CA SER A 43 0.63 -6.71 -6.03
C SER A 43 1.33 -6.56 -7.38
N ILE A 44 2.61 -6.88 -7.43
CA ILE A 44 3.34 -6.99 -8.70
C ILE A 44 3.90 -8.40 -8.88
N LYS A 45 3.97 -8.85 -10.13
CA LYS A 45 4.77 -9.99 -10.55
C LYS A 45 6.13 -9.50 -11.02
N ALA A 46 7.17 -9.87 -10.29
CA ALA A 46 8.54 -9.50 -10.63
C ALA A 46 9.01 -10.24 -11.90
N GLN A 47 9.83 -9.58 -12.71
CA GLN A 47 10.37 -10.10 -13.95
C GLN A 47 11.89 -10.21 -13.89
N HIS A 48 12.45 -11.11 -14.70
CA HIS A 48 13.91 -11.27 -14.86
C HIS A 48 14.64 -11.39 -13.50
N ILE A 49 15.74 -10.68 -13.34
CA ILE A 49 16.57 -10.71 -12.13
C ILE A 49 15.86 -10.15 -10.88
N PHE A 50 14.78 -9.36 -11.05
CA PHE A 50 13.98 -8.83 -9.94
C PHE A 50 13.18 -9.92 -9.20
N GLN A 51 13.07 -11.12 -9.78
CA GLN A 51 12.48 -12.29 -9.10
C GLN A 51 13.35 -12.81 -7.94
N SER A 52 14.64 -12.46 -7.92
CA SER A 52 15.59 -12.94 -6.92
C SER A 52 15.46 -12.19 -5.60
N ASP A 53 15.60 -12.93 -4.50
CA ASP A 53 15.73 -12.38 -3.14
C ASP A 53 17.19 -12.22 -2.71
N HIS A 54 18.15 -12.70 -3.53
CA HIS A 54 19.57 -12.51 -3.25
C HIS A 54 19.95 -11.03 -3.36
N SER A 55 20.81 -10.58 -2.46
CA SER A 55 21.07 -9.16 -2.27
C SER A 55 21.65 -8.48 -3.53
N LEU A 56 22.59 -9.11 -4.25
CA LEU A 56 23.20 -8.50 -5.42
C LEU A 56 22.23 -8.37 -6.61
N PRO A 57 21.52 -9.43 -7.06
CA PRO A 57 20.50 -9.29 -8.10
C PRO A 57 19.39 -8.32 -7.73
N LEU A 58 18.94 -8.34 -6.47
CA LEU A 58 17.91 -7.43 -6.00
C LEU A 58 18.36 -5.97 -6.07
N LEU A 59 19.57 -5.67 -5.60
CA LEU A 59 20.14 -4.32 -5.65
C LEU A 59 20.33 -3.84 -7.08
N ALA A 60 20.86 -4.70 -7.97
CA ALA A 60 21.00 -4.40 -9.39
C ALA A 60 19.64 -4.09 -10.05
N SER A 61 18.61 -4.89 -9.72
CA SER A 61 17.25 -4.65 -10.21
C SER A 61 16.70 -3.32 -9.74
N VAL A 62 16.82 -3.01 -8.44
CA VAL A 62 16.34 -1.74 -7.87
C VAL A 62 17.06 -0.55 -8.53
N ALA A 63 18.37 -0.64 -8.73
CA ALA A 63 19.13 0.40 -9.43
C ALA A 63 18.66 0.58 -10.89
N GLY A 64 18.43 -0.54 -11.60
CA GLY A 64 17.86 -0.53 -12.95
C GLY A 64 16.47 0.11 -13.01
N ILE A 65 15.61 -0.22 -12.05
CA ILE A 65 14.26 0.36 -11.94
C ILE A 65 14.34 1.86 -11.66
N ILE A 66 15.21 2.31 -10.76
CA ILE A 66 15.40 3.75 -10.46
C ILE A 66 15.84 4.49 -11.74
N GLY A 67 16.83 3.97 -12.45
CA GLY A 67 17.31 4.56 -13.70
C GLY A 67 16.23 4.62 -14.78
N SER A 68 15.51 3.50 -15.00
CA SER A 68 14.42 3.44 -15.97
C SER A 68 13.25 4.36 -15.60
N ASN A 69 12.93 4.44 -14.30
CA ASN A 69 11.87 5.31 -13.79
C ASN A 69 12.18 6.80 -13.97
N ALA A 70 13.45 7.19 -13.81
CA ALA A 70 13.88 8.56 -14.06
C ALA A 70 13.63 9.00 -15.52
N TRP A 71 13.79 8.06 -16.44
CA TRP A 71 13.51 8.29 -17.87
C TRP A 71 12.02 8.30 -18.19
N GLY A 72 11.25 7.41 -17.55
CA GLY A 72 9.81 7.35 -17.68
C GLY A 72 9.24 6.12 -16.97
N ARG A 73 8.17 6.31 -16.17
CA ARG A 73 7.52 5.26 -15.38
C ARG A 73 7.16 4.01 -16.21
N LYS A 74 6.78 4.20 -17.47
CA LYS A 74 6.45 3.11 -18.41
C LYS A 74 7.58 2.08 -18.61
N HIS A 75 8.83 2.48 -18.43
CA HIS A 75 9.97 1.57 -18.61
C HIS A 75 10.10 0.55 -17.50
N ASN A 76 9.48 0.80 -16.34
CA ASN A 76 9.46 -0.14 -15.22
C ASN A 76 8.68 -1.43 -15.54
N ARG A 77 7.85 -1.44 -16.60
CA ARG A 77 7.16 -2.64 -17.10
C ARG A 77 8.12 -3.78 -17.50
N LEU A 78 9.39 -3.46 -17.75
CA LEU A 78 10.42 -4.47 -18.01
C LEU A 78 10.79 -5.30 -16.77
N PHE A 79 10.58 -4.74 -15.58
CA PHE A 79 10.94 -5.37 -14.31
C PHE A 79 9.74 -5.91 -13.54
N MET A 80 8.54 -5.40 -13.81
CA MET A 80 7.35 -5.74 -13.04
C MET A 80 6.07 -5.58 -13.85
N GLN A 81 5.09 -6.43 -13.53
CA GLN A 81 3.75 -6.40 -14.08
C GLN A 81 2.77 -6.24 -12.91
N ARG A 82 1.72 -5.47 -13.09
CA ARG A 82 0.66 -5.30 -12.07
C ARG A 82 -0.16 -6.57 -11.95
N VAL A 83 -0.55 -6.90 -10.74
CA VAL A 83 -1.48 -7.99 -10.45
C VAL A 83 -2.59 -7.45 -9.55
N ILE A 84 -3.83 -7.70 -9.93
CA ILE A 84 -5.01 -7.40 -9.15
C ILE A 84 -5.71 -8.71 -8.83
N SER A 85 -5.83 -9.00 -7.53
CA SER A 85 -6.53 -10.18 -7.03
C SER A 85 -7.81 -9.72 -6.34
N GLN A 86 -8.96 -10.18 -6.84
CA GLN A 86 -10.28 -9.75 -6.37
C GLN A 86 -11.29 -10.91 -6.46
N PRO A 87 -12.43 -10.87 -5.75
CA PRO A 87 -13.48 -11.86 -5.91
C PRO A 87 -13.92 -12.00 -7.36
N ALA A 88 -14.25 -13.23 -7.78
CA ALA A 88 -14.72 -13.47 -9.15
C ALA A 88 -16.04 -12.73 -9.47
N SER A 89 -16.86 -12.47 -8.44
CA SER A 89 -18.09 -11.70 -8.53
C SER A 89 -17.87 -10.19 -8.67
N ALA A 90 -16.70 -9.69 -8.30
CA ALA A 90 -16.40 -8.26 -8.35
C ALA A 90 -16.29 -7.79 -9.80
N GLN A 91 -16.88 -6.63 -10.08
CA GLN A 91 -16.71 -5.99 -11.37
C GLN A 91 -15.24 -5.61 -11.55
N GLN A 92 -14.60 -6.19 -12.57
CA GLN A 92 -13.21 -5.84 -12.89
C GLN A 92 -13.16 -4.40 -13.40
N PHE A 93 -12.37 -3.56 -12.71
CA PHE A 93 -12.03 -2.27 -13.29
C PHE A 93 -10.79 -2.45 -14.18
N LYS A 94 -10.96 -2.20 -15.47
CA LYS A 94 -9.87 -2.28 -16.42
C LYS A 94 -8.97 -1.06 -16.25
N ILE A 95 -7.69 -1.32 -16.01
CA ILE A 95 -6.65 -0.30 -16.00
C ILE A 95 -6.00 -0.30 -17.38
N GLU A 96 -6.11 0.82 -18.07
CA GLU A 96 -5.50 1.05 -19.37
C GLU A 96 -4.38 2.06 -19.17
N ASP A 97 -3.18 1.55 -18.88
CA ASP A 97 -1.97 2.33 -18.72
C ASP A 97 -0.76 1.58 -19.34
N ASP A 98 0.42 2.08 -19.07
CA ASP A 98 1.68 1.51 -19.62
C ASP A 98 2.08 0.15 -19.02
N PHE A 99 1.40 -0.35 -17.98
CA PHE A 99 1.74 -1.60 -17.31
C PHE A 99 0.81 -2.74 -17.71
N PHE A 100 1.38 -3.90 -17.95
CA PHE A 100 0.59 -5.12 -18.09
C PHE A 100 -0.07 -5.43 -16.75
N THR A 101 -1.40 -5.61 -16.77
CA THR A 101 -2.20 -5.93 -15.59
C THR A 101 -2.80 -7.33 -15.73
N HIS A 102 -2.54 -8.18 -14.75
CA HIS A 102 -3.12 -9.51 -14.63
C HIS A 102 -4.20 -9.50 -13.56
N TYR A 103 -5.28 -10.22 -13.79
CA TYR A 103 -6.39 -10.36 -12.86
C TYR A 103 -6.49 -11.80 -12.37
N HIS A 104 -6.61 -12.00 -11.06
CA HIS A 104 -6.76 -13.31 -10.45
C HIS A 104 -7.96 -13.31 -9.51
N ALA A 105 -8.69 -14.44 -9.50
CA ALA A 105 -9.78 -14.63 -8.56
C ALA A 105 -9.25 -14.94 -7.16
N LEU A 106 -9.79 -14.24 -6.16
CA LEU A 106 -9.55 -14.56 -4.75
C LEU A 106 -10.35 -15.80 -4.35
N ASN A 107 -9.72 -16.65 -3.54
CA ASN A 107 -10.34 -17.75 -2.85
C ASN A 107 -9.66 -17.96 -1.49
N GLU A 108 -10.22 -18.83 -0.65
CA GLU A 108 -9.72 -19.09 0.70
C GLU A 108 -8.26 -19.57 0.75
N LYS A 109 -7.78 -20.26 -0.31
CA LYS A 109 -6.41 -20.79 -0.37
C LYS A 109 -5.38 -19.72 -0.72
N ASN A 110 -5.78 -18.67 -1.46
CA ASN A 110 -4.84 -17.70 -2.00
C ASN A 110 -4.96 -16.30 -1.39
N ILE A 111 -6.02 -15.98 -0.63
CA ILE A 111 -6.19 -14.65 -0.02
C ILE A 111 -5.01 -14.25 0.87
N THR A 112 -4.58 -15.12 1.80
CA THR A 112 -3.42 -14.88 2.66
C THR A 112 -2.13 -14.69 1.86
N PRO A 113 -1.75 -15.57 0.91
CA PRO A 113 -0.62 -15.32 0.02
C PRO A 113 -0.67 -13.99 -0.75
N TRP A 114 -1.84 -13.58 -1.26
CA TRP A 114 -1.97 -12.31 -1.96
C TRP A 114 -1.81 -11.10 -1.04
N LEU A 115 -2.38 -11.12 0.16
CA LEU A 115 -2.18 -10.08 1.16
C LEU A 115 -0.71 -9.98 1.57
N MET A 116 -0.03 -11.12 1.75
CA MET A 116 1.41 -11.16 2.00
C MET A 116 2.22 -10.60 0.83
N ALA A 117 1.85 -10.92 -0.40
CA ALA A 117 2.52 -10.39 -1.59
C ALA A 117 2.39 -8.86 -1.67
N SER A 118 1.19 -8.34 -1.42
CA SER A 118 0.92 -6.89 -1.40
C SER A 118 1.76 -6.12 -0.36
N ALA A 119 2.23 -6.79 0.69
CA ALA A 119 3.07 -6.19 1.74
C ALA A 119 4.56 -6.55 1.60
N SER A 120 4.96 -7.33 0.59
CA SER A 120 6.33 -7.84 0.44
C SER A 120 7.29 -6.82 -0.17
N ILE A 121 7.73 -5.86 0.67
CA ILE A 121 8.67 -4.81 0.29
C ILE A 121 10.05 -5.40 0.00
N PRO A 122 10.66 -5.13 -1.18
CA PRO A 122 12.01 -5.58 -1.51
C PRO A 122 13.04 -5.15 -0.45
N GLY A 123 13.88 -6.10 -0.04
CA GLY A 123 14.90 -5.86 0.98
C GLY A 123 14.42 -6.02 2.43
N LEU A 124 13.12 -5.84 2.70
CA LEU A 124 12.53 -6.03 4.03
C LEU A 124 11.93 -7.43 4.18
N MET A 125 11.24 -7.92 3.15
CA MET A 125 10.62 -9.24 3.11
C MET A 125 11.04 -9.98 1.84
N SER A 126 10.97 -11.31 1.91
CA SER A 126 11.12 -12.15 0.72
C SER A 126 9.87 -12.05 -0.17
N ALA A 127 10.05 -12.22 -1.49
CA ALA A 127 8.94 -12.33 -2.40
C ALA A 127 8.06 -13.54 -2.07
N ILE A 128 6.77 -13.43 -2.26
CA ILE A 128 5.85 -14.56 -2.15
C ILE A 128 5.89 -15.31 -3.48
N ARG A 129 6.04 -16.64 -3.39
CA ARG A 129 6.18 -17.51 -4.56
C ARG A 129 5.05 -18.52 -4.61
N ASP A 130 4.77 -18.97 -5.83
CA ASP A 130 3.87 -20.09 -6.08
C ASP A 130 2.51 -19.94 -5.37
N ILE A 131 1.89 -18.77 -5.53
CA ILE A 131 0.55 -18.48 -5.01
C ILE A 131 -0.44 -19.45 -5.68
N PRO A 132 -1.30 -20.13 -4.93
CA PRO A 132 -2.33 -21.02 -5.48
C PRO A 132 -3.17 -20.33 -6.56
N ASP A 133 -3.43 -21.03 -7.64
CA ASP A 133 -4.22 -20.58 -8.80
C ASP A 133 -3.64 -19.35 -9.53
N ALA A 134 -2.36 -19.06 -9.32
CA ALA A 134 -1.64 -17.99 -10.01
C ALA A 134 -0.45 -18.57 -10.81
N PRO A 135 -0.01 -17.90 -11.90
CA PRO A 135 1.18 -18.30 -12.61
C PRO A 135 2.42 -18.32 -11.73
N LYS A 136 3.26 -19.35 -11.87
CA LYS A 136 4.52 -19.41 -11.13
C LYS A 136 5.33 -18.13 -11.28
N GLY A 137 5.97 -17.70 -10.21
CA GLY A 137 6.79 -16.50 -10.18
C GLY A 137 6.97 -15.91 -8.79
N SER A 138 7.59 -14.74 -8.74
CA SER A 138 7.82 -13.99 -7.52
C SER A 138 6.89 -12.79 -7.48
N TYR A 139 6.11 -12.68 -6.41
CA TYR A 139 5.14 -11.62 -6.20
C TYR A 139 5.59 -10.71 -5.06
N ARG A 140 5.44 -9.39 -5.25
CA ARG A 140 5.92 -8.37 -4.33
C ARG A 140 4.89 -7.26 -4.15
N ASP A 141 5.21 -6.30 -3.29
CA ASP A 141 4.41 -5.13 -2.94
C ASP A 141 3.90 -4.38 -4.18
N GLY A 142 2.60 -4.19 -4.24
CA GLY A 142 1.92 -3.45 -5.32
C GLY A 142 2.28 -1.97 -5.37
N GLY A 143 2.63 -1.38 -4.24
CA GLY A 143 3.06 0.01 -4.15
C GLY A 143 4.31 0.35 -4.96
N LEU A 144 5.07 -0.65 -5.42
CA LEU A 144 6.17 -0.43 -6.35
C LEU A 144 5.71 0.23 -7.65
N ILE A 145 4.51 -0.15 -8.16
CA ILE A 145 3.84 0.50 -9.29
C ILE A 145 2.83 1.53 -8.76
N ASP A 146 1.91 1.13 -7.90
CA ASP A 146 0.74 1.91 -7.51
C ASP A 146 0.83 2.33 -6.03
N TYR A 147 1.82 3.19 -5.73
CA TYR A 147 2.13 3.55 -4.34
C TYR A 147 0.99 4.25 -3.62
N HIS A 148 0.37 5.24 -4.26
CA HIS A 148 -0.80 5.94 -3.76
C HIS A 148 -2.01 5.78 -4.70
N LEU A 149 -2.17 4.62 -5.32
CA LEU A 149 -3.35 4.22 -6.10
C LEU A 149 -3.83 5.31 -7.08
N ASP A 150 -2.91 5.83 -7.91
CA ASP A 150 -3.27 6.73 -9.01
C ASP A 150 -3.90 5.93 -10.15
N LEU A 151 -5.13 5.44 -9.93
CA LEU A 151 -5.84 4.52 -10.81
C LEU A 151 -7.11 5.15 -11.39
N PRO A 152 -7.49 4.80 -12.63
CA PRO A 152 -8.68 5.32 -13.28
C PRO A 152 -9.94 4.63 -12.73
N PHE A 153 -10.35 4.99 -11.52
CA PHE A 153 -11.59 4.48 -10.94
C PHE A 153 -12.80 4.94 -11.75
N LYS A 154 -13.50 3.98 -12.38
CA LYS A 154 -14.68 4.24 -13.22
C LYS A 154 -16.00 4.26 -12.43
N SER A 155 -15.94 4.42 -11.12
CA SER A 155 -17.12 4.53 -10.27
C SER A 155 -17.95 5.78 -10.59
N GLN A 156 -19.28 5.69 -10.48
CA GLN A 156 -20.16 6.85 -10.52
C GLN A 156 -20.15 7.64 -9.22
N GLY A 157 -19.73 7.00 -8.12
CA GLY A 157 -19.61 7.59 -6.79
C GLY A 157 -18.29 8.29 -6.56
N ILE A 158 -18.12 8.76 -5.33
CA ILE A 158 -16.87 9.36 -4.83
C ILE A 158 -15.94 8.24 -4.37
N VAL A 159 -14.67 8.35 -4.71
CA VAL A 159 -13.60 7.52 -4.16
C VAL A 159 -13.13 8.17 -2.87
N LEU A 160 -13.52 7.62 -1.72
CA LEU A 160 -13.02 8.05 -0.42
C LEU A 160 -11.61 7.52 -0.22
N TYR A 161 -10.64 8.42 -0.05
CA TYR A 161 -9.23 8.04 0.06
C TYR A 161 -8.59 8.61 1.35
N PRO A 162 -8.73 7.90 2.49
CA PRO A 162 -7.97 8.23 3.71
C PRO A 162 -6.48 8.04 3.46
N HIS A 163 -5.70 9.07 3.72
CA HIS A 163 -4.29 9.08 3.40
C HIS A 163 -3.46 9.81 4.46
N PHE A 164 -2.18 9.49 4.55
CA PHE A 164 -1.26 10.08 5.52
C PHE A 164 -0.64 11.42 5.07
N SER A 165 -0.83 11.80 3.81
CA SER A 165 -0.35 13.07 3.26
C SER A 165 -1.36 13.69 2.30
N ASP A 166 -1.23 14.99 2.08
CA ASP A 166 -2.04 15.81 1.18
C ASP A 166 -1.66 15.67 -0.31
N THR A 167 -0.74 14.78 -0.63
CA THR A 167 -0.23 14.60 -2.00
C THR A 167 -0.25 13.14 -2.43
N ILE A 168 -0.62 12.90 -3.68
CA ILE A 168 -0.63 11.57 -4.30
C ILE A 168 0.65 11.38 -5.10
N THR A 169 1.44 10.35 -4.74
CA THR A 169 2.65 9.93 -5.44
C THR A 169 2.34 8.63 -6.20
N PRO A 170 2.36 8.61 -7.55
CA PRO A 170 1.89 7.47 -8.32
C PRO A 170 2.60 6.15 -8.01
N GLY A 171 3.94 6.12 -8.02
CA GLY A 171 4.73 4.93 -7.74
C GLY A 171 5.77 5.14 -6.64
N TRP A 172 6.22 4.06 -6.01
CA TRP A 172 7.21 4.15 -4.94
C TRP A 172 8.52 4.82 -5.37
N PHE A 173 8.95 4.57 -6.60
CA PHE A 173 10.16 5.17 -7.17
C PHE A 173 9.98 6.63 -7.57
N ASP A 174 8.75 7.14 -7.59
CA ASP A 174 8.43 8.54 -7.92
C ASP A 174 8.63 9.49 -6.74
N LYS A 175 8.80 8.97 -5.51
CA LYS A 175 9.05 9.77 -4.30
C LYS A 175 10.18 10.78 -4.42
N MET A 176 11.21 10.45 -5.20
CA MET A 176 12.36 11.32 -5.43
C MET A 176 12.12 12.31 -6.61
N LEU A 177 11.06 12.13 -7.38
CA LEU A 177 10.75 12.87 -8.57
C LEU A 177 9.60 13.88 -8.31
N LYS A 178 9.87 14.94 -7.56
CA LYS A 178 8.87 15.92 -7.08
C LYS A 178 7.97 16.50 -8.18
N LYS A 179 8.44 16.51 -9.43
CA LYS A 179 7.66 17.00 -10.59
C LYS A 179 6.65 15.98 -11.11
N ARG A 180 6.75 14.72 -10.69
CA ARG A 180 5.84 13.67 -11.13
C ARG A 180 4.59 13.69 -10.25
N LYS A 181 3.51 14.14 -10.84
CA LYS A 181 2.20 14.25 -10.18
C LYS A 181 1.30 13.09 -10.56
N ALA A 182 0.27 12.84 -9.75
CA ALA A 182 -0.83 11.98 -10.11
C ALA A 182 -1.57 12.52 -11.34
N ASN A 183 -2.25 11.63 -12.07
CA ASN A 183 -3.08 12.05 -13.21
C ASN A 183 -4.37 12.71 -12.67
N PRO A 184 -4.63 13.98 -12.99
CA PRO A 184 -5.85 14.67 -12.54
C PRO A 184 -7.15 13.97 -12.96
N GLU A 185 -7.16 13.31 -14.12
CA GLU A 185 -8.33 12.57 -14.61
C GLU A 185 -8.65 11.36 -13.73
N ASN A 186 -7.60 10.66 -13.23
CA ASN A 186 -7.76 9.55 -12.31
C ASN A 186 -8.33 10.02 -10.97
N GLN A 187 -8.02 11.25 -10.57
CA GLN A 187 -8.38 11.82 -9.27
C GLN A 187 -9.66 12.67 -9.32
N ALA A 188 -10.30 12.82 -10.46
CA ALA A 188 -11.45 13.71 -10.65
C ALA A 188 -12.66 13.43 -9.71
N ARG A 189 -12.75 12.22 -9.15
CA ARG A 189 -13.78 11.80 -8.20
C ARG A 189 -13.22 11.38 -6.83
N THR A 190 -11.96 11.68 -6.55
CA THR A 190 -11.29 11.30 -5.31
C THR A 190 -11.46 12.37 -4.25
N LEU A 191 -12.02 11.99 -3.11
CA LEU A 191 -11.98 12.77 -1.88
C LEU A 191 -10.82 12.28 -1.04
N LEU A 192 -9.69 12.99 -1.11
CA LEU A 192 -8.49 12.72 -0.32
C LEU A 192 -8.66 13.30 1.08
N LEU A 193 -8.63 12.43 2.09
CA LEU A 193 -8.64 12.83 3.50
C LEU A 193 -7.23 12.71 4.06
N SER A 194 -6.66 13.81 4.52
CA SER A 194 -5.33 13.80 5.14
C SER A 194 -5.30 14.58 6.44
N PRO A 195 -4.40 14.24 7.38
CA PRO A 195 -4.24 14.99 8.62
C PRO A 195 -3.85 16.44 8.34
N SER A 196 -4.48 17.39 9.04
CA SER A 196 -4.10 18.80 8.94
C SER A 196 -2.71 19.05 9.57
N LYS A 197 -2.12 20.18 9.26
CA LYS A 197 -0.82 20.58 9.85
C LYS A 197 -0.94 20.77 11.35
N GLU A 198 -2.05 21.32 11.81
CA GLU A 198 -2.37 21.55 13.22
C GLU A 198 -2.49 20.23 13.97
N TYR A 199 -3.21 19.26 13.39
CA TYR A 199 -3.26 17.90 13.94
C TYR A 199 -1.88 17.26 14.03
N LEU A 200 -1.08 17.32 12.96
CA LEU A 200 0.27 16.77 12.98
C LEU A 200 1.14 17.39 14.07
N GLN A 201 1.06 18.73 14.26
CA GLN A 201 1.81 19.44 15.30
C GLN A 201 1.37 19.05 16.72
N SER A 202 0.12 18.61 16.93
CA SER A 202 -0.36 18.14 18.23
C SER A 202 0.18 16.74 18.62
N LEU A 203 0.73 15.99 17.67
CA LEU A 203 1.32 14.67 17.92
C LEU A 203 2.69 14.77 18.62
N PRO A 204 3.13 13.74 19.37
CA PRO A 204 4.35 13.79 20.18
C PRO A 204 5.63 14.20 19.45
N LEU A 205 5.75 13.89 18.16
CA LEU A 205 6.89 14.27 17.32
C LEU A 205 6.55 15.31 16.25
N GLY A 206 5.38 15.94 16.33
CA GLY A 206 4.90 16.88 15.32
C GLY A 206 4.67 16.23 13.94
N ARG A 207 4.55 14.91 13.88
CA ARG A 207 4.35 14.12 12.68
C ARG A 207 3.75 12.75 12.99
N LEU A 208 3.26 12.05 11.97
CA LEU A 208 2.85 10.65 12.10
C LEU A 208 4.04 9.75 12.45
N PRO A 209 3.80 8.68 13.25
CA PRO A 209 4.79 7.64 13.48
C PRO A 209 5.30 7.01 12.17
N ASP A 210 6.59 6.78 12.08
CA ASP A 210 7.17 6.07 10.95
C ASP A 210 8.39 5.22 11.38
N ARG A 211 8.94 4.47 10.42
CA ARG A 211 10.11 3.60 10.64
C ARG A 211 11.39 4.34 11.12
N LYS A 212 11.47 5.64 10.94
CA LYS A 212 12.61 6.44 11.43
C LYS A 212 12.64 6.49 12.96
N ASP A 213 11.49 6.26 13.61
CA ASP A 213 11.40 6.23 15.07
C ASP A 213 12.22 5.12 15.70
N PHE A 214 12.52 4.04 14.93
CA PHE A 214 13.42 2.97 15.39
C PHE A 214 14.88 3.41 15.52
N SER A 215 15.27 4.46 14.83
CA SER A 215 16.64 4.99 14.81
C SER A 215 16.80 6.32 15.55
N LEU A 216 15.73 6.84 16.15
CA LEU A 216 15.80 8.07 16.95
C LEU A 216 16.62 7.84 18.22
N LYS A 217 17.69 8.65 18.37
CA LYS A 217 18.50 8.65 19.59
C LYS A 217 17.65 9.14 20.77
N GLY A 218 17.76 8.44 21.90
CA GLY A 218 17.04 8.79 23.12
C GLY A 218 15.58 8.27 23.18
N LEU A 219 15.12 7.57 22.16
CA LEU A 219 13.79 6.94 22.14
C LEU A 219 13.96 5.42 22.31
N ASP A 220 13.78 4.93 23.53
CA ASP A 220 13.79 3.49 23.79
C ASP A 220 12.50 2.81 23.29
N GLN A 221 12.45 1.47 23.39
CA GLN A 221 11.30 0.69 22.91
C GLN A 221 10.02 1.05 23.69
N LYS A 222 10.08 1.21 25.00
CA LYS A 222 8.94 1.50 25.85
C LYS A 222 8.35 2.88 25.53
N GLN A 223 9.23 3.87 25.44
CA GLN A 223 8.85 5.24 25.08
C GLN A 223 8.23 5.31 23.68
N ARG A 224 8.81 4.59 22.70
CA ARG A 224 8.27 4.53 21.34
C ARG A 224 6.86 3.92 21.31
N ILE A 225 6.64 2.80 22.03
CA ILE A 225 5.32 2.18 22.12
C ILE A 225 4.31 3.13 22.76
N GLN A 226 4.69 3.80 23.84
CA GLN A 226 3.82 4.76 24.51
C GLN A 226 3.44 5.91 23.57
N MET A 227 4.43 6.48 22.87
CA MET A 227 4.22 7.54 21.88
C MET A 227 3.30 7.08 20.74
N TRP A 228 3.53 5.88 20.21
CA TRP A 228 2.70 5.35 19.11
C TRP A 228 1.26 5.06 19.58
N ASN A 229 1.08 4.53 20.78
CA ASN A 229 -0.25 4.35 21.36
C ASN A 229 -0.98 5.67 21.55
N GLN A 230 -0.28 6.74 21.96
CA GLN A 230 -0.85 8.07 22.00
C GLN A 230 -1.30 8.55 20.62
N CYS A 231 -0.47 8.36 19.58
CA CYS A 231 -0.87 8.72 18.22
C CYS A 231 -2.08 7.90 17.72
N VAL A 232 -2.18 6.62 18.10
CA VAL A 232 -3.36 5.79 17.80
C VAL A 232 -4.61 6.34 18.50
N ALA A 233 -4.51 6.68 19.79
CA ALA A 233 -5.63 7.26 20.53
C ALA A 233 -6.08 8.60 19.92
N GLU A 234 -5.13 9.47 19.57
CA GLU A 234 -5.43 10.75 18.90
C GLU A 234 -6.06 10.57 17.51
N SER A 235 -5.77 9.46 16.81
CA SER A 235 -6.35 9.22 15.48
C SER A 235 -7.87 9.01 15.50
N GLN A 236 -8.45 8.61 16.63
CA GLN A 236 -9.92 8.49 16.78
C GLN A 236 -10.59 9.82 16.45
N ARG A 237 -10.00 10.91 16.88
CA ARG A 237 -10.51 12.27 16.64
C ARG A 237 -10.67 12.60 15.16
N LEU A 238 -9.80 12.08 14.29
CA LEU A 238 -9.91 12.28 12.83
C LEU A 238 -11.16 11.60 12.26
N GLY A 239 -11.48 10.40 12.77
CA GLY A 239 -12.67 9.67 12.37
C GLY A 239 -13.95 10.37 12.84
N ASP A 240 -13.97 10.80 14.11
CA ASP A 240 -15.12 11.50 14.71
C ASP A 240 -15.40 12.83 13.99
N GLU A 241 -14.36 13.63 13.71
CA GLU A 241 -14.48 14.89 12.96
C GLU A 241 -14.99 14.64 11.53
N PHE A 242 -14.48 13.61 10.85
CA PHE A 242 -14.96 13.25 9.52
C PHE A 242 -16.45 12.89 9.54
N LEU A 243 -16.90 12.05 10.47
CA LEU A 243 -18.30 11.66 10.59
C LEU A 243 -19.19 12.87 10.90
N GLU A 244 -18.76 13.77 11.78
CA GLU A 244 -19.46 15.00 12.08
C GLU A 244 -19.61 15.91 10.85
N LEU A 245 -18.57 16.03 10.03
CA LEU A 245 -18.63 16.77 8.76
C LEU A 245 -19.61 16.15 7.76
N VAL A 246 -19.66 14.80 7.71
CA VAL A 246 -20.65 14.07 6.89
C VAL A 246 -22.07 14.39 7.34
N GLU A 247 -22.35 14.27 8.62
CA GLU A 247 -23.69 14.52 9.20
C GLU A 247 -24.16 15.95 8.97
N LYS A 248 -23.26 16.92 9.17
CA LYS A 248 -23.57 18.36 8.98
C LYS A 248 -23.57 18.83 7.54
N GLN A 249 -23.18 17.97 6.59
CA GLN A 249 -23.02 18.30 5.16
C GLN A 249 -22.10 19.52 4.90
N ASN A 250 -21.12 19.74 5.75
CA ASN A 250 -20.25 20.91 5.76
C ASN A 250 -18.91 20.71 5.00
N PHE A 251 -18.78 19.66 4.22
CA PHE A 251 -17.55 19.35 3.49
C PHE A 251 -17.04 20.49 2.57
N PRO A 252 -17.90 21.17 1.77
CA PRO A 252 -17.42 22.07 0.74
C PRO A 252 -16.50 23.18 1.26
N GLN A 253 -16.71 23.66 2.47
CA GLN A 253 -15.91 24.76 3.05
C GLN A 253 -14.49 24.33 3.46
N PHE A 254 -14.22 23.01 3.58
CA PHE A 254 -12.92 22.46 3.97
C PHE A 254 -12.20 21.79 2.78
N MET A 255 -12.83 21.77 1.61
CA MET A 255 -12.26 21.14 0.42
C MET A 255 -11.35 22.10 -0.34
N HIS A 256 -10.20 21.57 -0.75
CA HIS A 256 -9.27 22.25 -1.65
C HIS A 256 -9.02 21.40 -2.88
N ALA A 257 -8.72 22.00 -4.02
CA ALA A 257 -8.30 21.26 -5.20
C ALA A 257 -6.96 20.54 -4.94
N LEU A 258 -6.82 19.32 -5.44
CA LEU A 258 -5.59 18.53 -5.37
C LEU A 258 -4.49 19.08 -6.25
#